data_19ff02ac55e059f16052d90cfc0551a0
#
_entry.id   19ff02ac55e059f16052d90cfc0551a0
#
_cell.length_a   1.000
_cell.length_b   1.000
_cell.length_c   1.000
_cell.angle_alpha   90.00
_cell.angle_beta   90.00
_cell.angle_gamma   90.00
#
_symmetry.space_group_name_H-M   'P 1'
#
loop_
_entity.id
_entity.type
_entity.pdbx_description
1 polymer ?
#
loop_
_entity_poly.entity_id
_entity_poly.type
_entity_poly.pdbx_seq_one_letter_code
_entity_poly.pdbx_strand_id
1 'polypeptide(L)'
;MIAAACFAAGARTAFAYVPEPRLVKSDVEITAIYYPGTEQMSEWDVIAGTCPERKPLLGWFDEGNPEAIDWQIKWAVEHGITSFCVDWYWNKGYRRLEHWLKGYYRAKYRGYLKWFMMYANHNQPGSHSTEDQIAVTKYWIENYFKTPEYYTIDGKPAVCIWDAENLDRDFIDEAAAKGETLKPGEGIKRAFAISERMVREAGLPGIYWIDMWRTKKFDLDYAKRRVEQGYRAAIHYGIEHFSPDLSPEAMKPSDTRNRFGYDAVVATAPKIWDELSRQNVLPFWVIIPTGWDDRPRSFTHSRVITGRTPEKFAEICRRAKAFCDKYGRKHAIVLPINEWQEGSYIEPNEEYGFGMYDAIRDAFCEKPTGGWPKNIRPGDVGMGPYDFPPSFRSPTPRWEFADSVEGWYRQPYGGGELEVKDGSLNFWVNFPRRNYNIRQRVVPFEAAKYKTFRVRMRVTPNAKAGSGGVKNPDMRLKWGTAEHPIIGPGLAIDERRCVASCPVKADGEFYEYAIDLSANPDWKGMVDELWFEACPIMHARVAVDWMRFE
;
A
#
# COMPACT_ATOMS: atom_id res chain seq x y z
N MET A 1 -66.55 -2.03 -32.56
CA MET A 1 -65.43 -2.92 -32.21
C MET A 1 -64.31 -2.04 -31.67
N ILE A 2 -64.18 -2.00 -30.35
CA ILE A 2 -63.14 -1.23 -29.67
C ILE A 2 -62.02 -2.22 -29.34
N ALA A 3 -60.84 -2.01 -29.95
CA ALA A 3 -59.65 -2.82 -29.68
C ALA A 3 -59.03 -2.40 -28.36
N ALA A 4 -59.01 -3.29 -27.38
CA ALA A 4 -58.33 -3.12 -26.13
C ALA A 4 -56.80 -3.38 -26.35
N ALA A 5 -55.97 -2.33 -26.19
CA ALA A 5 -54.53 -2.46 -26.17
C ALA A 5 -54.08 -2.98 -24.81
N CYS A 6 -53.62 -4.22 -24.75
CA CYS A 6 -52.92 -4.77 -23.58
C CYS A 6 -51.55 -4.09 -23.45
N PHE A 7 -51.40 -3.23 -22.45
CA PHE A 7 -50.08 -2.80 -21.98
C PHE A 7 -49.45 -3.96 -21.22
N ALA A 8 -48.47 -4.60 -21.85
CA ALA A 8 -47.57 -5.51 -21.12
C ALA A 8 -46.70 -4.65 -20.19
N ALA A 9 -46.96 -4.79 -18.89
CA ALA A 9 -46.06 -4.26 -17.86
C ALA A 9 -44.71 -5.00 -17.97
N GLY A 10 -43.74 -4.36 -18.60
CA GLY A 10 -42.36 -4.84 -18.61
C GLY A 10 -41.87 -4.95 -17.15
N ALA A 11 -41.61 -6.18 -16.72
CA ALA A 11 -40.91 -6.41 -15.48
C ALA A 11 -39.59 -5.63 -15.54
N ARG A 12 -39.46 -4.59 -14.71
CA ARG A 12 -38.16 -3.99 -14.44
C ARG A 12 -37.29 -5.10 -13.89
N THR A 13 -36.34 -5.60 -14.67
CA THR A 13 -35.27 -6.45 -14.16
C THR A 13 -34.62 -5.65 -13.04
N ALA A 14 -34.78 -6.12 -11.80
CA ALA A 14 -34.03 -5.59 -10.68
C ALA A 14 -32.55 -5.69 -11.08
N PHE A 15 -31.85 -4.57 -11.07
CA PHE A 15 -30.41 -4.58 -11.32
C PHE A 15 -29.79 -5.57 -10.34
N ALA A 16 -28.98 -6.50 -10.85
CA ALA A 16 -28.23 -7.42 -10.01
C ALA A 16 -27.35 -6.59 -9.06
N TYR A 17 -27.31 -6.97 -7.81
CA TYR A 17 -26.44 -6.35 -6.82
C TYR A 17 -25.64 -7.43 -6.11
N VAL A 18 -24.55 -7.04 -5.42
CA VAL A 18 -23.73 -7.94 -4.61
C VAL A 18 -24.64 -8.74 -3.67
N PRO A 19 -24.59 -10.09 -3.71
CA PRO A 19 -25.40 -10.90 -2.82
C PRO A 19 -25.08 -10.62 -1.35
N GLU A 20 -26.11 -10.62 -0.49
CA GLU A 20 -25.92 -10.33 0.93
C GLU A 20 -24.89 -11.25 1.58
N PRO A 21 -23.96 -10.71 2.39
CA PRO A 21 -22.95 -11.49 3.07
C PRO A 21 -23.53 -12.49 4.07
N ARG A 22 -22.95 -13.67 4.17
CA ARG A 22 -23.29 -14.70 5.14
C ARG A 22 -22.12 -14.86 6.13
N LEU A 23 -22.25 -14.25 7.31
CA LEU A 23 -21.22 -14.29 8.35
C LEU A 23 -20.83 -15.73 8.72
N VAL A 24 -19.55 -15.99 8.75
CA VAL A 24 -18.98 -17.22 9.29
C VAL A 24 -18.27 -16.92 10.60
N LYS A 25 -18.51 -17.74 11.62
CA LYS A 25 -18.03 -17.50 12.99
C LYS A 25 -16.66 -18.12 13.21
N SER A 26 -15.82 -17.42 13.93
CA SER A 26 -14.57 -17.89 14.51
C SER A 26 -14.53 -17.54 16.00
N ASP A 27 -13.85 -18.34 16.82
CA ASP A 27 -13.56 -18.07 18.23
C ASP A 27 -12.32 -17.17 18.43
N VAL A 28 -11.59 -16.93 17.36
CA VAL A 28 -10.49 -15.96 17.24
C VAL A 28 -10.93 -14.84 16.33
N GLU A 29 -10.79 -13.61 16.76
CA GLU A 29 -11.09 -12.44 15.94
C GLU A 29 -9.97 -12.24 14.92
N ILE A 30 -10.33 -12.21 13.62
CA ILE A 30 -9.38 -12.12 12.53
C ILE A 30 -9.47 -10.75 11.90
N THR A 31 -8.40 -9.98 12.04
CA THR A 31 -8.19 -8.71 11.36
C THR A 31 -7.31 -8.93 10.13
N ALA A 32 -7.44 -8.08 9.13
CA ALA A 32 -6.51 -8.04 8.02
C ALA A 32 -5.99 -6.62 7.79
N ILE A 33 -4.69 -6.46 7.50
CA ILE A 33 -4.16 -5.18 7.06
C ILE A 33 -4.66 -4.93 5.64
N TYR A 34 -5.17 -3.73 5.42
CA TYR A 34 -5.70 -3.26 4.15
C TYR A 34 -4.98 -1.99 3.71
N TYR A 35 -4.33 -2.04 2.56
CA TYR A 35 -3.67 -0.91 1.93
C TYR A 35 -4.54 -0.36 0.80
N PRO A 36 -5.16 0.82 0.92
CA PRO A 36 -6.00 1.40 -0.13
C PRO A 36 -5.14 2.07 -1.21
N GLY A 37 -4.44 1.26 -2.01
CA GLY A 37 -3.37 1.72 -2.91
C GLY A 37 -3.81 2.08 -4.33
N THR A 38 -5.06 1.83 -4.72
CA THR A 38 -5.49 1.95 -6.12
C THR A 38 -6.73 2.83 -6.29
N GLU A 39 -6.51 4.04 -6.75
CA GLU A 39 -7.53 5.06 -7.06
C GLU A 39 -7.68 5.28 -8.57
N GLN A 40 -6.74 4.77 -9.39
CA GLN A 40 -6.73 4.93 -10.84
C GLN A 40 -5.97 3.80 -11.54
N MET A 41 -6.24 3.60 -12.83
CA MET A 41 -5.61 2.51 -13.60
C MET A 41 -4.08 2.57 -13.61
N SER A 42 -3.47 3.74 -13.58
CA SER A 42 -2.01 3.90 -13.58
C SER A 42 -1.32 3.18 -12.40
N GLU A 43 -2.01 2.97 -11.29
CA GLU A 43 -1.49 2.23 -10.13
C GLU A 43 -1.50 0.72 -10.37
N TRP A 44 -2.41 0.22 -11.21
CA TRP A 44 -2.44 -1.16 -11.68
C TRP A 44 -1.49 -1.44 -12.84
N ASP A 45 -1.18 -0.45 -13.68
CA ASP A 45 -0.42 -0.63 -14.94
C ASP A 45 0.90 -1.38 -14.73
N VAL A 46 1.58 -1.14 -13.63
CA VAL A 46 2.83 -1.83 -13.31
C VAL A 46 2.60 -3.31 -13.04
N ILE A 47 1.52 -3.65 -12.34
CA ILE A 47 1.19 -5.04 -12.02
C ILE A 47 0.65 -5.73 -13.27
N ALA A 48 -0.29 -5.09 -13.96
CA ALA A 48 -0.84 -5.60 -15.21
C ALA A 48 0.22 -5.87 -16.28
N GLY A 49 1.28 -5.05 -16.30
CA GLY A 49 2.40 -5.23 -17.23
C GLY A 49 3.46 -6.23 -16.81
N THR A 50 3.59 -6.54 -15.52
CA THR A 50 4.71 -7.36 -15.00
C THR A 50 4.27 -8.66 -14.35
N CYS A 51 3.09 -8.69 -13.74
CA CYS A 51 2.54 -9.83 -13.01
C CYS A 51 1.02 -9.92 -13.25
N PRO A 52 0.57 -10.10 -14.52
CA PRO A 52 -0.85 -10.09 -14.87
C PRO A 52 -1.66 -11.19 -14.16
N GLU A 53 -1.02 -12.27 -13.73
CA GLU A 53 -1.61 -13.36 -12.93
C GLU A 53 -2.15 -12.87 -11.58
N ARG A 54 -1.67 -11.73 -11.08
CA ARG A 54 -2.15 -11.13 -9.82
C ARG A 54 -3.50 -10.43 -9.96
N LYS A 55 -4.09 -10.38 -11.16
CA LYS A 55 -5.35 -9.66 -11.38
C LYS A 55 -6.41 -10.07 -10.34
N PRO A 56 -6.99 -9.10 -9.59
CA PRO A 56 -8.09 -9.39 -8.68
C PRO A 56 -9.31 -9.96 -9.40
N LEU A 57 -10.10 -10.80 -8.75
CA LEU A 57 -11.37 -11.28 -9.32
C LEU A 57 -12.40 -10.17 -9.52
N LEU A 58 -12.18 -9.00 -8.91
CA LEU A 58 -12.94 -7.78 -9.17
C LEU A 58 -12.54 -7.09 -10.48
N GLY A 59 -11.38 -7.41 -11.05
CA GLY A 59 -10.77 -6.67 -12.15
C GLY A 59 -9.70 -5.69 -11.67
N TRP A 60 -9.21 -4.83 -12.55
CA TRP A 60 -8.35 -3.69 -12.21
C TRP A 60 -9.22 -2.54 -11.74
N PHE A 61 -9.68 -2.58 -10.49
CA PHE A 61 -10.79 -1.80 -9.97
C PHE A 61 -10.35 -0.58 -9.14
N ASP A 62 -11.28 0.38 -9.02
CA ASP A 62 -11.19 1.49 -8.08
C ASP A 62 -11.55 1.00 -6.66
N GLU A 63 -10.59 1.05 -5.74
CA GLU A 63 -10.83 0.69 -4.34
C GLU A 63 -11.81 1.65 -3.62
N GLY A 64 -12.10 2.82 -4.20
CA GLY A 64 -13.15 3.73 -3.73
C GLY A 64 -14.56 3.40 -4.24
N ASN A 65 -14.71 2.36 -5.10
CA ASN A 65 -16.01 1.94 -5.61
C ASN A 65 -16.84 1.21 -4.54
N PRO A 66 -17.99 1.74 -4.07
CA PRO A 66 -18.78 1.13 -3.02
C PRO A 66 -19.25 -0.31 -3.31
N GLU A 67 -19.52 -0.62 -4.58
CA GLU A 67 -19.96 -1.96 -4.98
C GLU A 67 -18.81 -2.97 -4.97
N ALA A 68 -17.61 -2.56 -5.39
CA ALA A 68 -16.40 -3.36 -5.23
C ALA A 68 -16.08 -3.61 -3.74
N ILE A 69 -16.26 -2.60 -2.90
CA ILE A 69 -16.11 -2.73 -1.44
C ILE A 69 -17.15 -3.70 -0.85
N ASP A 70 -18.38 -3.70 -1.34
CA ASP A 70 -19.38 -4.68 -0.90
C ASP A 70 -18.98 -6.13 -1.25
N TRP A 71 -18.29 -6.35 -2.37
CA TRP A 71 -17.67 -7.65 -2.67
C TRP A 71 -16.54 -7.99 -1.70
N GLN A 72 -15.66 -7.04 -1.41
CA GLN A 72 -14.57 -7.22 -0.44
C GLN A 72 -15.13 -7.57 0.95
N ILE A 73 -16.15 -6.84 1.40
CA ILE A 73 -16.84 -7.11 2.67
C ILE A 73 -17.43 -8.52 2.66
N LYS A 74 -18.18 -8.87 1.61
CA LYS A 74 -18.79 -10.19 1.47
C LYS A 74 -17.75 -11.30 1.56
N TRP A 75 -16.70 -11.22 0.76
CA TRP A 75 -15.66 -12.24 0.75
C TRP A 75 -14.92 -12.34 2.08
N ALA A 76 -14.58 -11.20 2.69
CA ALA A 76 -13.89 -11.18 3.98
C ALA A 76 -14.71 -11.87 5.08
N VAL A 77 -15.97 -11.46 5.28
CA VAL A 77 -16.78 -11.97 6.40
C VAL A 77 -17.30 -13.40 6.18
N GLU A 78 -17.42 -13.85 4.94
CA GLU A 78 -17.71 -15.24 4.59
C GLU A 78 -16.53 -16.18 4.77
N HIS A 79 -15.33 -15.60 5.05
CA HIS A 79 -14.10 -16.34 5.33
C HIS A 79 -13.54 -16.03 6.73
N GLY A 80 -14.36 -15.44 7.61
CA GLY A 80 -14.03 -15.23 9.02
C GLY A 80 -13.24 -13.98 9.34
N ILE A 81 -12.88 -13.15 8.34
CA ILE A 81 -12.24 -11.84 8.58
C ILE A 81 -13.33 -10.85 9.00
N THR A 82 -13.18 -10.26 10.18
CA THR A 82 -14.21 -9.42 10.80
C THR A 82 -13.85 -7.94 10.83
N SER A 83 -12.59 -7.61 10.63
CA SER A 83 -12.12 -6.22 10.62
C SER A 83 -10.93 -5.99 9.70
N PHE A 84 -10.82 -4.75 9.21
CA PHE A 84 -9.65 -4.28 8.48
C PHE A 84 -8.88 -3.26 9.33
N CYS A 85 -7.56 -3.43 9.40
CA CYS A 85 -6.61 -2.44 9.86
C CYS A 85 -6.14 -1.65 8.64
N VAL A 86 -6.72 -0.48 8.42
CA VAL A 86 -6.56 0.29 7.18
C VAL A 86 -5.39 1.26 7.29
N ASP A 87 -4.46 1.22 6.36
CA ASP A 87 -3.38 2.20 6.25
C ASP A 87 -3.97 3.60 6.06
N TRP A 88 -3.64 4.49 6.98
CA TRP A 88 -4.16 5.85 7.00
C TRP A 88 -3.04 6.86 7.17
N TYR A 89 -3.01 7.86 6.31
CA TYR A 89 -1.91 8.82 6.20
C TYR A 89 -2.36 10.22 6.56
N TRP A 90 -1.56 10.89 7.39
CA TRP A 90 -1.75 12.26 7.78
C TRP A 90 -0.40 13.00 7.82
N ASN A 91 -0.36 14.20 7.26
CA ASN A 91 0.79 15.09 7.36
C ASN A 91 0.28 16.52 7.46
N LYS A 92 0.21 17.06 8.69
CA LYS A 92 -0.21 18.44 8.97
C LYS A 92 -1.53 18.83 8.27
N GLY A 93 -2.54 17.96 8.37
CA GLY A 93 -3.86 18.15 7.77
C GLY A 93 -4.00 17.57 6.37
N TYR A 94 -2.93 17.27 5.68
CA TYR A 94 -2.98 16.57 4.40
C TYR A 94 -3.21 15.07 4.61
N ARG A 95 -4.18 14.50 3.92
CA ARG A 95 -4.56 13.09 4.00
C ARG A 95 -4.40 12.43 2.64
N ARG A 96 -4.02 11.16 2.65
CA ARG A 96 -3.89 10.32 1.46
C ARG A 96 -4.67 9.03 1.64
N LEU A 97 -5.05 8.42 0.51
CA LEU A 97 -5.67 7.10 0.44
C LEU A 97 -7.00 7.01 1.23
N GLU A 98 -7.74 8.11 1.35
CA GLU A 98 -9.08 8.12 1.96
C GLU A 98 -10.21 7.73 1.00
N HIS A 99 -9.91 7.46 -0.27
CA HIS A 99 -10.90 7.08 -1.26
C HIS A 99 -11.63 5.79 -0.88
N TRP A 100 -10.91 4.79 -0.34
CA TRP A 100 -11.53 3.58 0.20
C TRP A 100 -12.53 3.90 1.31
N LEU A 101 -12.15 4.71 2.30
CA LEU A 101 -13.06 5.10 3.40
C LEU A 101 -14.30 5.82 2.88
N LYS A 102 -14.14 6.72 1.91
CA LYS A 102 -15.26 7.41 1.26
C LYS A 102 -16.19 6.42 0.56
N GLY A 103 -15.64 5.40 -0.09
CA GLY A 103 -16.38 4.30 -0.69
C GLY A 103 -17.06 3.43 0.36
N TYR A 104 -16.31 3.02 1.40
CA TYR A 104 -16.79 2.17 2.47
C TYR A 104 -18.02 2.75 3.19
N TYR A 105 -18.01 4.05 3.53
CA TYR A 105 -19.17 4.69 4.15
C TYR A 105 -20.40 4.80 3.24
N ARG A 106 -20.23 4.58 1.93
CA ARG A 106 -21.32 4.48 0.95
C ARG A 106 -21.71 3.03 0.64
N ALA A 107 -20.87 2.05 1.02
CA ALA A 107 -21.13 0.64 0.78
C ALA A 107 -22.36 0.16 1.56
N LYS A 108 -23.18 -0.66 0.92
CA LYS A 108 -24.43 -1.19 1.47
C LYS A 108 -24.21 -2.12 2.66
N TYR A 109 -23.14 -2.92 2.60
CA TYR A 109 -22.85 -3.95 3.59
C TYR A 109 -21.78 -3.55 4.61
N ARG A 110 -21.43 -2.26 4.72
CA ARG A 110 -20.40 -1.77 5.65
C ARG A 110 -20.61 -2.22 7.10
N GLY A 111 -21.85 -2.42 7.54
CA GLY A 111 -22.17 -2.88 8.89
C GLY A 111 -21.69 -4.30 9.23
N TYR A 112 -21.33 -5.11 8.23
CA TYR A 112 -20.82 -6.47 8.41
C TYR A 112 -19.33 -6.51 8.77
N LEU A 113 -18.53 -5.55 8.34
CA LEU A 113 -17.08 -5.50 8.52
C LEU A 113 -16.70 -4.25 9.32
N LYS A 114 -15.93 -4.41 10.39
CA LYS A 114 -15.38 -3.27 11.14
C LYS A 114 -14.06 -2.82 10.50
N TRP A 115 -13.63 -1.60 10.85
CA TRP A 115 -12.31 -1.12 10.48
C TRP A 115 -11.70 -0.24 11.58
N PHE A 116 -10.38 -0.18 11.64
CA PHE A 116 -9.62 0.79 12.42
C PHE A 116 -8.38 1.21 11.66
N MET A 117 -7.82 2.34 12.03
CA MET A 117 -6.66 2.87 11.32
C MET A 117 -5.35 2.26 11.79
N MET A 118 -4.45 2.01 10.85
CA MET A 118 -3.02 2.02 11.07
C MET A 118 -2.52 3.42 10.71
N TYR A 119 -2.18 4.21 11.72
CA TYR A 119 -1.61 5.53 11.50
C TYR A 119 -0.18 5.37 10.96
N ALA A 120 -0.05 5.48 9.65
CA ALA A 120 1.20 5.33 8.90
C ALA A 120 2.05 6.61 9.04
N ASN A 121 2.55 6.86 10.25
CA ASN A 121 3.22 8.08 10.67
C ASN A 121 4.72 8.12 10.35
N HIS A 122 5.14 7.51 9.26
CA HIS A 122 6.54 7.52 8.79
C HIS A 122 6.87 8.74 7.91
N ASN A 123 6.31 9.88 8.26
CA ASN A 123 6.62 11.16 7.65
C ASN A 123 8.04 11.63 8.01
N GLN A 124 8.47 12.71 7.38
CA GLN A 124 9.77 13.33 7.67
C GLN A 124 9.89 13.80 9.12
N PRO A 125 11.11 13.83 9.69
CA PRO A 125 11.34 14.42 10.99
C PRO A 125 10.73 15.81 11.12
N GLY A 126 10.09 16.08 12.28
CA GLY A 126 9.40 17.35 12.56
C GLY A 126 8.00 17.45 11.92
N SER A 127 7.44 16.32 11.44
CA SER A 127 6.05 16.28 10.94
C SER A 127 5.02 16.22 12.05
N HIS A 128 5.39 15.73 13.23
CA HIS A 128 4.52 15.63 14.39
C HIS A 128 4.84 16.76 15.38
N SER A 129 3.80 17.30 16.00
CA SER A 129 3.91 18.33 17.02
C SER A 129 2.69 18.28 17.95
N THR A 130 2.72 19.03 19.03
CA THR A 130 1.56 19.20 19.92
C THR A 130 0.32 19.68 19.14
N GLU A 131 0.49 20.69 18.28
CA GLU A 131 -0.61 21.23 17.45
C GLU A 131 -1.12 20.19 16.45
N ASP A 132 -0.20 19.47 15.81
CA ASP A 132 -0.57 18.42 14.84
C ASP A 132 -1.28 17.25 15.53
N GLN A 133 -0.84 16.84 16.73
CA GLN A 133 -1.51 15.79 17.51
C GLN A 133 -2.93 16.19 17.92
N ILE A 134 -3.14 17.46 18.27
CA ILE A 134 -4.48 18.00 18.53
C ILE A 134 -5.33 17.95 17.26
N ALA A 135 -4.80 18.39 16.14
CA ALA A 135 -5.52 18.46 14.87
C ALA A 135 -5.91 17.04 14.37
N VAL A 136 -4.97 16.09 14.38
CA VAL A 136 -5.24 14.72 13.93
C VAL A 136 -6.23 14.02 14.86
N THR A 137 -6.10 14.19 16.18
CA THR A 137 -7.02 13.58 17.14
C THR A 137 -8.44 14.14 17.01
N LYS A 138 -8.56 15.46 16.82
CA LYS A 138 -9.86 16.10 16.55
C LYS A 138 -10.50 15.48 15.30
N TYR A 139 -9.71 15.32 14.22
CA TYR A 139 -10.19 14.73 13.00
C TYR A 139 -10.71 13.29 13.21
N TRP A 140 -9.97 12.44 13.97
CA TRP A 140 -10.40 11.09 14.30
C TRP A 140 -11.72 11.04 15.06
N ILE A 141 -11.89 11.92 16.06
CA ILE A 141 -13.12 12.00 16.86
C ILE A 141 -14.32 12.41 16.00
N GLU A 142 -14.14 13.41 15.13
CA GLU A 142 -15.22 13.99 14.33
C GLU A 142 -15.64 13.07 13.18
N ASN A 143 -14.73 12.29 12.61
CA ASN A 143 -15.00 11.55 11.39
C ASN A 143 -15.10 10.04 11.59
N TYR A 144 -14.45 9.45 12.62
CA TYR A 144 -14.28 8.01 12.71
C TYR A 144 -14.74 7.39 14.04
N PHE A 145 -14.18 7.82 15.16
CA PHE A 145 -14.31 7.12 16.45
C PHE A 145 -15.73 6.93 16.95
N LYS A 146 -16.67 7.77 16.50
CA LYS A 146 -18.09 7.72 16.88
C LYS A 146 -18.95 6.95 15.89
N THR A 147 -18.38 6.46 14.79
CA THR A 147 -19.14 5.67 13.81
C THR A 147 -19.31 4.24 14.32
N PRO A 148 -20.47 3.62 14.11
CA PRO A 148 -20.72 2.27 14.60
C PRO A 148 -19.85 1.20 13.93
N GLU A 149 -19.28 1.50 12.77
CA GLU A 149 -18.39 0.64 12.01
C GLU A 149 -16.94 0.70 12.51
N TYR A 150 -16.55 1.72 13.29
CA TYR A 150 -15.20 1.81 13.81
C TYR A 150 -14.94 0.71 14.86
N TYR A 151 -13.81 0.02 14.71
CA TYR A 151 -13.47 -1.10 15.59
C TYR A 151 -13.04 -0.62 16.96
N THR A 152 -13.62 -1.23 17.99
CA THR A 152 -13.34 -0.91 19.38
C THR A 152 -12.97 -2.17 20.17
N ILE A 153 -12.05 -2.03 21.10
CA ILE A 153 -11.71 -3.05 22.09
C ILE A 153 -11.97 -2.47 23.47
N ASP A 154 -12.72 -3.17 24.30
CA ASP A 154 -13.18 -2.68 25.62
C ASP A 154 -13.87 -1.29 25.53
N GLY A 155 -14.62 -1.06 24.45
CA GLY A 155 -15.30 0.21 24.17
C GLY A 155 -14.39 1.35 23.72
N LYS A 156 -13.09 1.12 23.58
CA LYS A 156 -12.10 2.11 23.14
C LYS A 156 -11.81 1.96 21.65
N PRO A 157 -11.87 3.04 20.84
CA PRO A 157 -11.44 2.99 19.46
C PRO A 157 -9.98 2.51 19.37
N ALA A 158 -9.72 1.56 18.47
CA ALA A 158 -8.39 1.01 18.25
C ALA A 158 -7.60 1.91 17.27
N VAL A 159 -6.33 2.15 17.58
CA VAL A 159 -5.38 2.85 16.70
C VAL A 159 -4.05 2.11 16.72
N CYS A 160 -3.60 1.67 15.56
CA CYS A 160 -2.27 1.12 15.38
C CYS A 160 -1.29 2.25 14.99
N ILE A 161 -0.18 2.37 15.69
CA ILE A 161 0.89 3.34 15.39
C ILE A 161 1.99 2.61 14.62
N TRP A 162 2.26 3.06 13.39
CA TRP A 162 3.28 2.44 12.54
C TRP A 162 4.70 2.66 13.05
N ASP A 163 5.04 3.87 13.49
CA ASP A 163 6.39 4.23 13.93
C ASP A 163 6.35 5.03 15.23
N ALA A 164 6.47 4.31 16.34
CA ALA A 164 6.49 4.90 17.67
C ALA A 164 7.71 5.81 17.90
N GLU A 165 8.87 5.41 17.38
CA GLU A 165 10.13 6.16 17.53
C GLU A 165 10.08 7.48 16.77
N ASN A 166 9.41 7.52 15.63
CA ASN A 166 9.23 8.75 14.85
C ASN A 166 8.40 9.78 15.62
N LEU A 167 7.31 9.32 16.22
CA LEU A 167 6.45 10.17 17.04
C LEU A 167 7.18 10.65 18.32
N ASP A 168 7.89 9.74 18.99
CA ASP A 168 8.66 10.05 20.21
C ASP A 168 9.73 11.12 19.94
N ARG A 169 10.53 10.94 18.90
CA ARG A 169 11.59 11.86 18.49
C ARG A 169 11.05 13.25 18.21
N ASP A 170 10.00 13.38 17.42
CA ASP A 170 9.48 14.68 17.02
C ASP A 170 8.95 15.46 18.23
N PHE A 171 8.35 14.81 19.23
CA PHE A 171 7.92 15.44 20.47
C PHE A 171 9.08 15.80 21.41
N ILE A 172 10.16 15.01 21.42
CA ILE A 172 11.41 15.35 22.15
C ILE A 172 12.04 16.58 21.51
N ASP A 173 12.14 16.65 20.19
CA ASP A 173 12.71 17.77 19.45
C ASP A 173 11.87 19.06 19.64
N GLU A 174 10.54 18.94 19.64
CA GLU A 174 9.65 20.08 19.94
C GLU A 174 9.84 20.59 21.36
N ALA A 175 9.98 19.71 22.35
CA ALA A 175 10.24 20.08 23.74
C ALA A 175 11.59 20.79 23.89
N ALA A 176 12.64 20.24 23.28
CA ALA A 176 13.97 20.83 23.28
C ALA A 176 13.99 22.24 22.67
N ALA A 177 13.24 22.47 21.58
CA ALA A 177 13.08 23.78 20.97
C ALA A 177 12.39 24.79 21.89
N LYS A 178 11.62 24.33 22.88
CA LYS A 178 10.97 25.15 23.93
C LYS A 178 11.76 25.24 25.23
N GLY A 179 12.99 24.69 25.27
CA GLY A 179 13.84 24.67 26.46
C GLY A 179 13.46 23.59 27.49
N GLU A 180 12.62 22.63 27.12
CA GLU A 180 12.25 21.49 27.96
C GLU A 180 13.12 20.29 27.63
N THR A 181 13.35 19.41 28.59
CA THR A 181 14.06 18.13 28.37
C THR A 181 13.13 16.96 28.56
N LEU A 182 12.94 16.16 27.52
CA LEU A 182 12.26 14.88 27.58
C LEU A 182 13.24 13.72 27.37
N LYS A 183 13.04 12.64 28.09
CA LYS A 183 13.79 11.40 27.90
C LYS A 183 13.17 10.56 26.78
N PRO A 184 13.93 9.65 26.15
CA PRO A 184 13.37 8.69 25.19
C PRO A 184 12.15 7.96 25.76
N GLY A 185 11.06 7.96 25.02
CA GLY A 185 9.77 7.41 25.40
C GLY A 185 8.82 8.39 26.10
N GLU A 186 9.27 9.57 26.52
CA GLU A 186 8.40 10.59 27.13
C GLU A 186 7.67 11.43 26.07
N GLY A 187 8.23 11.56 24.88
CA GLY A 187 7.59 12.24 23.75
C GLY A 187 6.29 11.57 23.36
N ILE A 188 6.31 10.26 23.16
CA ILE A 188 5.10 9.51 22.79
C ILE A 188 4.07 9.48 23.93
N LYS A 189 4.49 9.43 25.20
CA LYS A 189 3.57 9.57 26.34
C LYS A 189 2.84 10.91 26.31
N ARG A 190 3.54 12.00 25.96
CA ARG A 190 2.96 13.35 25.80
C ARG A 190 1.95 13.37 24.65
N ALA A 191 2.30 12.80 23.49
CA ALA A 191 1.39 12.68 22.35
C ALA A 191 0.12 11.90 22.71
N PHE A 192 0.25 10.75 23.34
CA PHE A 192 -0.88 9.94 23.76
C PHE A 192 -1.74 10.63 24.82
N ALA A 193 -1.14 11.33 25.78
CA ALA A 193 -1.88 12.07 26.80
C ALA A 193 -2.77 13.16 26.20
N ILE A 194 -2.33 13.83 25.13
CA ILE A 194 -3.12 14.81 24.39
C ILE A 194 -4.36 14.13 23.82
N SER A 195 -4.18 13.05 23.08
CA SER A 195 -5.28 12.33 22.43
C SER A 195 -6.23 11.70 23.44
N GLU A 196 -5.71 11.09 24.50
CA GLU A 196 -6.52 10.49 25.57
C GLU A 196 -7.43 11.51 26.25
N ARG A 197 -6.91 12.71 26.55
CA ARG A 197 -7.71 13.79 27.13
C ARG A 197 -8.82 14.21 26.19
N MET A 198 -8.51 14.50 24.93
CA MET A 198 -9.51 14.95 23.94
C MET A 198 -10.60 13.92 23.70
N VAL A 199 -10.23 12.64 23.62
CA VAL A 199 -11.16 11.55 23.40
C VAL A 199 -12.12 11.37 24.59
N ARG A 200 -11.61 11.52 25.83
CA ARG A 200 -12.43 11.51 27.06
C ARG A 200 -13.36 12.70 27.14
N GLU A 201 -12.88 13.91 26.81
CA GLU A 201 -13.70 15.12 26.70
C GLU A 201 -14.81 14.97 25.65
N ALA A 202 -14.58 14.17 24.61
CA ALA A 202 -15.58 13.83 23.59
C ALA A 202 -16.56 12.71 23.98
N GLY A 203 -16.48 12.20 25.25
CA GLY A 203 -17.36 11.19 25.81
C GLY A 203 -16.97 9.74 25.51
N LEU A 204 -15.78 9.48 25.03
CA LEU A 204 -15.25 8.13 24.79
C LEU A 204 -14.34 7.68 25.95
N PRO A 205 -14.19 6.36 26.21
CA PRO A 205 -13.44 5.87 27.37
C PRO A 205 -11.90 5.95 27.25
N GLY A 206 -11.38 6.43 26.14
CA GLY A 206 -9.96 6.49 25.79
C GLY A 206 -9.69 5.82 24.45
N ILE A 207 -8.42 5.56 24.14
CA ILE A 207 -7.98 4.90 22.90
C ILE A 207 -7.31 3.55 23.24
N TYR A 208 -7.53 2.55 22.42
CA TYR A 208 -6.81 1.27 22.49
C TYR A 208 -5.60 1.33 21.55
N TRP A 209 -4.43 1.68 22.11
CA TRP A 209 -3.20 1.85 21.35
C TRP A 209 -2.55 0.51 21.03
N ILE A 210 -2.24 0.28 19.76
CA ILE A 210 -1.58 -0.91 19.24
C ILE A 210 -0.23 -0.49 18.67
N ASP A 211 0.86 -1.15 19.10
CA ASP A 211 2.21 -0.92 18.58
C ASP A 211 2.44 -1.75 17.32
N MET A 212 2.95 -1.14 16.26
CA MET A 212 3.55 -1.88 15.17
C MET A 212 5.00 -2.20 15.54
N TRP A 213 5.19 -3.41 16.05
CA TRP A 213 6.50 -3.86 16.49
C TRP A 213 7.42 -4.08 15.28
N ARG A 214 8.38 -3.22 15.10
CA ARG A 214 9.29 -3.20 13.95
C ARG A 214 10.73 -3.58 14.28
N THR A 215 11.06 -3.81 15.54
CA THR A 215 12.41 -4.22 15.94
C THR A 215 12.63 -5.72 15.72
N LYS A 216 13.84 -6.09 15.36
CA LYS A 216 14.28 -7.49 15.26
C LYS A 216 14.50 -8.17 16.63
N LYS A 217 14.51 -7.39 17.71
CA LYS A 217 14.68 -7.89 19.07
C LYS A 217 13.31 -7.96 19.74
N PHE A 218 12.91 -9.16 20.10
CA PHE A 218 11.68 -9.42 20.86
C PHE A 218 12.00 -9.47 22.36
N ASP A 219 12.55 -8.36 22.90
CA ASP A 219 13.00 -8.32 24.27
C ASP A 219 11.95 -7.76 25.23
N LEU A 220 12.10 -8.17 26.49
CA LEU A 220 11.22 -7.78 27.58
C LEU A 220 11.28 -6.27 27.87
N ASP A 221 12.43 -5.63 27.67
CA ASP A 221 12.60 -4.21 27.96
C ASP A 221 11.87 -3.37 26.92
N TYR A 222 11.87 -3.78 25.66
CA TYR A 222 11.06 -3.15 24.63
C TYR A 222 9.57 -3.24 24.99
N ALA A 223 9.09 -4.45 25.30
CA ALA A 223 7.69 -4.66 25.65
C ALA A 223 7.25 -3.84 26.87
N LYS A 224 8.08 -3.80 27.93
CA LYS A 224 7.81 -2.97 29.13
C LYS A 224 7.70 -1.48 28.77
N ARG A 225 8.67 -0.96 27.99
CA ARG A 225 8.60 0.44 27.54
C ARG A 225 7.31 0.75 26.81
N ARG A 226 6.85 -0.14 25.89
CA ARG A 226 5.59 0.05 25.16
C ARG A 226 4.38 0.07 26.11
N VAL A 227 4.33 -0.83 27.08
CA VAL A 227 3.26 -0.82 28.10
C VAL A 227 3.29 0.50 28.91
N GLU A 228 4.46 0.95 29.35
CA GLU A 228 4.64 2.23 30.06
C GLU A 228 4.26 3.44 29.22
N GLN A 229 4.41 3.38 27.90
CA GLN A 229 3.99 4.42 26.95
C GLN A 229 2.48 4.43 26.73
N GLY A 230 1.74 3.40 27.13
CA GLY A 230 0.29 3.33 27.01
C GLY A 230 -0.23 2.31 26.01
N TYR A 231 0.63 1.60 25.30
CA TYR A 231 0.22 0.52 24.40
C TYR A 231 -0.45 -0.64 25.14
N ARG A 232 -1.42 -1.27 24.49
CA ARG A 232 -2.22 -2.38 25.04
C ARG A 232 -2.03 -3.68 24.29
N ALA A 233 -1.59 -3.61 23.05
CA ALA A 233 -1.26 -4.75 22.21
C ALA A 233 -0.15 -4.40 21.24
N ALA A 234 0.42 -5.41 20.60
CA ALA A 234 1.37 -5.26 19.50
C ALA A 234 0.95 -6.12 18.31
N ILE A 235 1.26 -5.61 17.13
CA ILE A 235 1.27 -6.33 15.86
C ILE A 235 2.71 -6.33 15.38
N HIS A 236 3.17 -7.41 14.81
CA HIS A 236 4.49 -7.46 14.21
C HIS A 236 4.35 -7.49 12.69
N TYR A 237 4.97 -6.55 11.99
CA TYR A 237 4.92 -6.49 10.52
C TYR A 237 6.08 -7.28 9.91
N GLY A 238 5.75 -8.20 9.01
CA GLY A 238 6.72 -8.85 8.15
C GLY A 238 7.63 -9.89 8.81
N ILE A 239 7.15 -11.09 9.07
CA ILE A 239 7.99 -12.24 9.47
C ILE A 239 9.14 -12.44 8.48
N GLU A 240 8.89 -12.21 7.20
CA GLU A 240 9.84 -12.28 6.11
C GLU A 240 10.99 -11.26 6.22
N HIS A 241 10.83 -10.20 7.00
CA HIS A 241 11.87 -9.19 7.19
C HIS A 241 12.87 -9.52 8.31
N PHE A 242 12.58 -10.54 9.14
CA PHE A 242 13.24 -10.69 10.44
C PHE A 242 14.13 -11.91 10.60
N SER A 243 14.30 -12.74 9.62
CA SER A 243 14.60 -14.07 9.96
C SER A 243 15.97 -14.68 9.63
N PRO A 244 16.99 -13.99 9.15
CA PRO A 244 18.32 -14.60 9.07
C PRO A 244 18.81 -15.22 10.40
N ASP A 245 18.40 -14.60 11.53
CA ASP A 245 18.87 -15.01 12.85
C ASP A 245 18.02 -16.13 13.49
N LEU A 246 16.76 -16.29 13.05
CA LEU A 246 15.83 -17.28 13.61
C LEU A 246 15.81 -18.61 12.83
N SER A 247 16.17 -18.59 11.57
CA SER A 247 16.29 -19.76 10.73
C SER A 247 17.28 -19.54 9.57
N PRO A 248 18.60 -19.42 9.86
CA PRO A 248 19.62 -19.09 8.86
C PRO A 248 19.62 -20.04 7.64
N GLU A 249 19.27 -21.31 7.85
CA GLU A 249 19.29 -22.34 6.81
C GLU A 249 18.07 -22.26 5.90
N ALA A 250 16.89 -21.97 6.47
CA ALA A 250 15.64 -21.84 5.72
C ALA A 250 15.56 -20.53 4.94
N MET A 251 16.31 -19.51 5.36
CA MET A 251 16.29 -18.16 4.80
C MET A 251 17.49 -17.83 3.90
N LYS A 252 18.29 -18.84 3.55
CA LYS A 252 19.34 -18.63 2.55
C LYS A 252 18.70 -18.22 1.23
N PRO A 253 19.18 -17.12 0.60
CA PRO A 253 18.71 -16.74 -0.71
C PRO A 253 18.90 -17.89 -1.71
N SER A 254 17.86 -18.19 -2.47
CA SER A 254 17.95 -19.22 -3.52
C SER A 254 18.77 -18.74 -4.72
N ASP A 255 19.00 -17.43 -4.80
CA ASP A 255 19.86 -16.78 -5.80
C ASP A 255 20.48 -15.48 -5.24
N THR A 256 21.24 -14.76 -6.07
CA THR A 256 21.94 -13.52 -5.72
C THR A 256 21.04 -12.31 -5.41
N ARG A 257 19.70 -12.47 -5.35
CA ARG A 257 18.72 -11.38 -5.31
C ARG A 257 17.78 -11.43 -4.12
N ASN A 258 18.21 -11.85 -2.95
CA ASN A 258 17.36 -11.92 -1.76
C ASN A 258 16.07 -12.74 -1.97
N ARG A 259 16.18 -13.87 -2.66
CA ARG A 259 15.07 -14.82 -2.85
C ARG A 259 15.14 -15.95 -1.86
N PHE A 260 14.01 -16.28 -1.27
CA PHE A 260 13.87 -17.45 -0.42
C PHE A 260 12.47 -18.07 -0.56
N GLY A 261 12.34 -19.32 -0.13
CA GLY A 261 11.10 -20.05 -0.30
C GLY A 261 10.07 -19.73 0.77
N TYR A 262 8.79 -19.80 0.43
CA TYR A 262 7.69 -19.63 1.38
C TYR A 262 7.67 -20.71 2.47
N ASP A 263 8.29 -21.87 2.22
CA ASP A 263 8.49 -22.91 3.24
C ASP A 263 9.30 -22.40 4.43
N ALA A 264 10.23 -21.47 4.21
CA ALA A 264 10.96 -20.82 5.27
C ALA A 264 10.05 -19.94 6.15
N VAL A 265 9.09 -19.24 5.54
CA VAL A 265 8.08 -18.46 6.26
C VAL A 265 7.21 -19.38 7.12
N VAL A 266 6.74 -20.50 6.56
CA VAL A 266 5.96 -21.54 7.26
C VAL A 266 6.72 -22.10 8.48
N ALA A 267 8.01 -22.34 8.32
CA ALA A 267 8.86 -22.87 9.38
C ALA A 267 9.20 -21.85 10.47
N THR A 268 9.27 -20.57 10.10
CA THR A 268 9.76 -19.49 10.98
C THR A 268 8.65 -18.82 11.78
N ALA A 269 7.45 -18.67 11.23
CA ALA A 269 6.34 -17.99 11.87
C ALA A 269 6.06 -18.51 13.32
N PRO A 270 5.98 -19.81 13.59
CA PRO A 270 5.77 -20.29 14.95
C PRO A 270 6.89 -19.92 15.93
N LYS A 271 8.13 -19.87 15.46
CA LYS A 271 9.29 -19.50 16.31
C LYS A 271 9.20 -18.03 16.73
N ILE A 272 8.73 -17.15 15.83
CA ILE A 272 8.50 -15.74 16.14
C ILE A 272 7.35 -15.59 17.14
N TRP A 273 6.25 -16.33 16.98
CA TRP A 273 5.15 -16.28 17.93
C TRP A 273 5.59 -16.76 19.33
N ASP A 274 6.39 -17.82 19.40
CA ASP A 274 6.96 -18.31 20.67
C ASP A 274 7.88 -17.25 21.30
N GLU A 275 8.71 -16.59 20.52
CA GLU A 275 9.60 -15.53 20.99
C GLU A 275 8.83 -14.31 21.49
N LEU A 276 7.84 -13.84 20.75
CA LEU A 276 6.92 -12.77 21.18
C LEU A 276 6.16 -13.15 22.46
N SER A 277 5.83 -14.43 22.64
CA SER A 277 5.14 -14.91 23.85
C SER A 277 6.02 -14.88 25.09
N ARG A 278 7.33 -15.07 24.97
CA ARG A 278 8.26 -15.13 26.12
C ARG A 278 8.32 -13.83 26.91
N GLN A 279 8.15 -12.68 26.25
CA GLN A 279 8.14 -11.38 26.93
C GLN A 279 6.94 -11.20 27.88
N ASN A 280 5.78 -11.79 27.56
CA ASN A 280 4.57 -11.93 28.37
C ASN A 280 4.07 -10.67 29.14
N VAL A 281 4.36 -9.46 28.66
CA VAL A 281 3.89 -8.20 29.27
C VAL A 281 3.05 -7.37 28.30
N LEU A 282 3.35 -7.42 27.00
CA LEU A 282 2.57 -6.76 25.95
C LEU A 282 1.89 -7.84 25.10
N PRO A 283 0.57 -8.00 25.17
CA PRO A 283 -0.14 -8.94 24.30
C PRO A 283 0.15 -8.65 22.83
N PHE A 284 0.34 -9.70 22.02
CA PHE A 284 0.45 -9.54 20.58
C PHE A 284 -0.66 -10.30 19.85
N TRP A 285 -1.03 -9.82 18.67
CA TRP A 285 -1.92 -10.52 17.77
C TRP A 285 -1.14 -11.52 16.93
N VAL A 286 -1.69 -12.72 16.77
CA VAL A 286 -1.00 -13.80 16.06
C VAL A 286 -0.94 -13.45 14.57
N ILE A 287 0.26 -13.34 14.05
CA ILE A 287 0.53 -12.84 12.72
C ILE A 287 0.43 -13.96 11.70
N ILE A 288 -0.31 -13.73 10.62
CA ILE A 288 -0.43 -14.63 9.47
C ILE A 288 0.21 -13.95 8.25
N PRO A 289 1.48 -14.27 7.93
CA PRO A 289 2.18 -13.63 6.82
C PRO A 289 1.69 -14.14 5.47
N THR A 290 1.45 -13.25 4.54
CA THR A 290 0.90 -13.57 3.22
C THR A 290 1.94 -13.79 2.14
N GLY A 291 3.16 -13.33 2.36
CA GLY A 291 4.28 -13.40 1.43
C GLY A 291 4.79 -12.03 1.00
N TRP A 292 5.79 -12.02 0.11
CA TRP A 292 6.37 -10.79 -0.40
C TRP A 292 6.97 -11.00 -1.78
N ASP A 293 6.69 -10.12 -2.70
CA ASP A 293 7.31 -10.07 -4.01
C ASP A 293 7.17 -8.67 -4.61
N ASP A 294 8.05 -7.78 -4.21
CA ASP A 294 8.01 -6.37 -4.58
C ASP A 294 8.72 -6.05 -5.90
N ARG A 295 8.90 -7.05 -6.78
CA ARG A 295 9.48 -6.85 -8.11
C ARG A 295 8.78 -5.76 -8.94
N PRO A 296 7.44 -5.65 -8.93
CA PRO A 296 6.77 -4.56 -9.66
C PRO A 296 7.15 -3.17 -9.18
N ARG A 297 7.68 -3.04 -7.97
CA ARG A 297 7.97 -1.79 -7.29
C ARG A 297 9.46 -1.52 -7.08
N SER A 298 10.23 -2.53 -6.65
CA SER A 298 11.62 -2.36 -6.19
C SER A 298 12.65 -2.91 -7.19
N PHE A 299 12.22 -3.60 -8.23
CA PHE A 299 13.03 -4.09 -9.35
C PHE A 299 14.30 -4.82 -8.92
N THR A 300 15.49 -4.25 -9.18
CA THR A 300 16.80 -4.85 -8.86
C THR A 300 17.09 -4.99 -7.37
N HIS A 301 16.40 -4.22 -6.53
CA HIS A 301 16.51 -4.29 -5.07
C HIS A 301 15.38 -5.09 -4.44
N SER A 302 14.62 -5.79 -5.27
CA SER A 302 13.46 -6.55 -4.82
C SER A 302 13.85 -7.70 -3.89
N ARG A 303 12.95 -7.94 -2.94
CA ARG A 303 12.93 -9.17 -2.16
C ARG A 303 11.81 -10.06 -2.70
N VAL A 304 12.06 -11.35 -2.82
CA VAL A 304 11.06 -12.26 -3.39
C VAL A 304 10.95 -13.52 -2.55
N ILE A 305 9.76 -13.80 -2.08
CA ILE A 305 9.40 -15.06 -1.45
C ILE A 305 8.75 -15.94 -2.52
N THR A 306 9.44 -17.00 -2.91
CA THR A 306 9.03 -17.88 -3.99
C THR A 306 8.20 -19.07 -3.50
N GLY A 307 7.38 -19.66 -4.38
CA GLY A 307 6.68 -20.92 -4.10
C GLY A 307 5.59 -20.81 -3.05
N ARG A 308 4.97 -19.64 -2.90
CA ARG A 308 3.72 -19.47 -2.15
C ARG A 308 2.60 -20.20 -2.86
N THR A 309 1.81 -20.99 -2.14
CA THR A 309 0.59 -21.64 -2.62
C THR A 309 -0.50 -21.59 -1.56
N PRO A 310 -1.78 -21.79 -1.93
CA PRO A 310 -2.87 -21.89 -0.96
C PRO A 310 -2.64 -22.98 0.11
N GLU A 311 -2.04 -24.10 -0.24
CA GLU A 311 -1.78 -25.22 0.69
C GLU A 311 -0.74 -24.84 1.74
N LYS A 312 0.33 -24.15 1.34
CA LYS A 312 1.35 -23.66 2.28
C LYS A 312 0.82 -22.54 3.16
N PHE A 313 -0.02 -21.67 2.62
CA PHE A 313 -0.72 -20.65 3.38
C PHE A 313 -1.72 -21.29 4.36
N ALA A 314 -2.44 -22.33 3.95
CA ALA A 314 -3.31 -23.09 4.84
C ALA A 314 -2.53 -23.73 6.00
N GLU A 315 -1.30 -24.19 5.77
CA GLU A 315 -0.45 -24.72 6.85
C GLU A 315 -0.11 -23.63 7.89
N ILE A 316 0.21 -22.40 7.46
CA ILE A 316 0.42 -21.29 8.40
C ILE A 316 -0.86 -20.97 9.17
N CYS A 317 -2.01 -20.93 8.51
CA CYS A 317 -3.31 -20.69 9.15
C CYS A 317 -3.61 -21.76 10.23
N ARG A 318 -3.40 -23.05 9.93
CA ARG A 318 -3.58 -24.15 10.92
C ARG A 318 -2.64 -23.99 12.11
N ARG A 319 -1.37 -23.66 11.87
CA ARG A 319 -0.39 -23.43 12.95
C ARG A 319 -0.75 -22.20 13.78
N ALA A 320 -1.21 -21.12 13.16
CA ALA A 320 -1.67 -19.93 13.85
C ALA A 320 -2.89 -20.22 14.73
N LYS A 321 -3.88 -20.96 14.23
CA LYS A 321 -5.05 -21.39 15.02
C LYS A 321 -4.62 -22.26 16.20
N ALA A 322 -3.79 -23.28 15.97
CA ALA A 322 -3.27 -24.14 17.04
C ALA A 322 -2.50 -23.35 18.09
N PHE A 323 -1.75 -22.32 17.68
CA PHE A 323 -1.07 -21.41 18.59
C PHE A 323 -2.06 -20.56 19.40
N CYS A 324 -3.10 -20.02 18.76
CA CYS A 324 -4.18 -19.29 19.44
C CYS A 324 -4.85 -20.16 20.51
N ASP A 325 -5.18 -21.39 20.18
CA ASP A 325 -5.83 -22.35 21.09
C ASP A 325 -4.92 -22.68 22.27
N LYS A 326 -3.66 -22.99 22.00
CA LYS A 326 -2.68 -23.35 23.03
C LYS A 326 -2.44 -22.25 24.05
N TYR A 327 -2.39 -20.99 23.62
CA TYR A 327 -2.04 -19.85 24.46
C TYR A 327 -3.24 -18.95 24.78
N GLY A 328 -4.47 -19.34 24.42
CA GLY A 328 -5.70 -18.58 24.67
C GLY A 328 -5.72 -17.22 23.95
N ARG A 329 -5.04 -17.09 22.80
CA ARG A 329 -5.01 -15.84 22.03
C ARG A 329 -6.34 -15.65 21.31
N LYS A 330 -6.89 -14.44 21.43
CA LYS A 330 -8.21 -14.10 20.86
C LYS A 330 -8.14 -13.26 19.59
N HIS A 331 -6.96 -12.85 19.18
CA HIS A 331 -6.75 -12.02 17.99
C HIS A 331 -5.67 -12.61 17.09
N ALA A 332 -5.97 -12.69 15.79
CA ALA A 332 -5.03 -12.97 14.72
C ALA A 332 -5.09 -11.84 13.68
N ILE A 333 -3.98 -11.60 12.98
CA ILE A 333 -3.92 -10.58 11.94
C ILE A 333 -3.21 -11.09 10.70
N VAL A 334 -3.86 -10.90 9.55
CA VAL A 334 -3.34 -11.22 8.23
C VAL A 334 -2.54 -10.02 7.69
N LEU A 335 -1.32 -10.24 7.21
CA LEU A 335 -0.38 -9.19 6.83
C LEU A 335 0.07 -9.28 5.38
N PRO A 336 -0.31 -8.32 4.56
CA PRO A 336 -1.62 -7.68 4.36
C PRO A 336 -2.46 -8.48 3.35
N ILE A 337 -3.68 -8.03 3.05
CA ILE A 337 -4.54 -8.76 2.10
C ILE A 337 -4.45 -8.26 0.66
N ASN A 338 -4.00 -7.03 0.44
CA ASN A 338 -4.11 -6.36 -0.86
C ASN A 338 -2.92 -5.45 -1.23
N GLU A 339 -1.74 -5.64 -0.67
CA GLU A 339 -0.54 -4.94 -1.15
C GLU A 339 0.00 -5.59 -2.43
N TRP A 340 -0.71 -5.39 -3.53
CA TRP A 340 -0.48 -6.04 -4.82
C TRP A 340 0.90 -5.79 -5.43
N GLN A 341 1.43 -4.57 -5.26
CA GLN A 341 2.73 -4.18 -5.80
C GLN A 341 3.89 -4.75 -5.00
N GLU A 342 3.65 -5.08 -3.73
CA GLU A 342 4.60 -5.75 -2.86
C GLU A 342 4.49 -7.28 -2.92
N GLY A 343 3.50 -7.79 -3.67
CA GLY A 343 3.22 -9.21 -3.72
C GLY A 343 2.71 -9.81 -2.41
N SER A 344 2.33 -8.94 -1.47
CA SER A 344 1.72 -9.31 -0.20
C SER A 344 0.21 -9.19 -0.32
N TYR A 345 -0.43 -10.20 -0.87
CA TYR A 345 -1.87 -10.22 -1.10
C TYR A 345 -2.44 -11.63 -0.95
N ILE A 346 -3.68 -11.69 -0.52
CA ILE A 346 -4.49 -12.91 -0.48
C ILE A 346 -5.92 -12.66 -0.97
N GLU A 347 -6.29 -11.41 -1.24
CA GLU A 347 -7.59 -11.09 -1.81
C GLU A 347 -7.85 -11.93 -3.06
N PRO A 348 -9.09 -12.43 -3.29
CA PRO A 348 -9.37 -13.33 -4.39
C PRO A 348 -8.92 -12.78 -5.74
N ASN A 349 -8.13 -13.58 -6.46
CA ASN A 349 -7.39 -13.18 -7.66
C ASN A 349 -7.30 -14.33 -8.68
N GLU A 350 -6.79 -14.04 -9.86
CA GLU A 350 -6.70 -15.07 -10.93
C GLU A 350 -5.63 -16.14 -10.64
N GLU A 351 -4.58 -15.80 -9.84
CA GLU A 351 -3.52 -16.77 -9.52
C GLU A 351 -3.98 -17.85 -8.56
N TYR A 352 -4.74 -17.49 -7.52
CA TYR A 352 -5.10 -18.41 -6.42
C TYR A 352 -6.61 -18.62 -6.26
N GLY A 353 -7.44 -17.94 -7.04
CA GLY A 353 -8.89 -17.96 -6.83
C GLY A 353 -9.24 -17.53 -5.41
N PHE A 354 -10.06 -18.29 -4.73
CA PHE A 354 -10.41 -18.11 -3.32
C PHE A 354 -9.51 -18.90 -2.36
N GLY A 355 -8.53 -19.65 -2.86
CA GLY A 355 -7.78 -20.62 -2.07
C GLY A 355 -7.11 -20.06 -0.83
N MET A 356 -6.65 -18.80 -0.86
CA MET A 356 -6.08 -18.15 0.31
C MET A 356 -7.14 -17.77 1.36
N TYR A 357 -8.31 -17.29 0.95
CA TYR A 357 -9.42 -17.00 1.84
C TYR A 357 -10.03 -18.28 2.42
N ASP A 358 -10.20 -19.32 1.60
CA ASP A 358 -10.65 -20.64 2.05
C ASP A 358 -9.72 -21.21 3.13
N ALA A 359 -8.41 -21.01 3.01
CA ALA A 359 -7.42 -21.44 4.00
C ALA A 359 -7.65 -20.80 5.38
N ILE A 360 -8.00 -19.52 5.44
CA ILE A 360 -8.37 -18.84 6.69
C ILE A 360 -9.65 -19.44 7.26
N ARG A 361 -10.70 -19.51 6.45
CA ARG A 361 -11.99 -20.04 6.85
C ARG A 361 -11.87 -21.46 7.42
N ASP A 362 -11.21 -22.34 6.69
CA ASP A 362 -11.10 -23.76 7.05
C ASP A 362 -10.25 -23.99 8.31
N ALA A 363 -9.31 -23.07 8.59
CA ALA A 363 -8.47 -23.15 9.80
C ALA A 363 -9.13 -22.57 11.05
N PHE A 364 -9.84 -21.44 10.92
CA PHE A 364 -10.29 -20.65 12.05
C PHE A 364 -11.79 -20.72 12.33
N CYS A 365 -12.60 -21.07 11.35
CA CYS A 365 -14.05 -20.92 11.46
C CYS A 365 -14.78 -22.24 11.72
N GLU A 366 -15.91 -22.12 12.38
CA GLU A 366 -16.85 -23.21 12.56
C GLU A 366 -17.70 -23.40 11.29
N LYS A 367 -17.71 -24.61 10.75
CA LYS A 367 -18.52 -24.91 9.57
C LYS A 367 -20.01 -24.84 9.91
N PRO A 368 -20.79 -23.96 9.29
CA PRO A 368 -22.23 -23.87 9.53
C PRO A 368 -22.95 -25.17 9.15
N THR A 369 -24.07 -25.46 9.81
CA THR A 369 -24.90 -26.67 9.53
C THR A 369 -25.32 -26.76 8.06
N GLY A 370 -25.53 -25.61 7.38
CA GLY A 370 -25.85 -25.55 5.94
C GLY A 370 -24.65 -25.58 5.00
N GLY A 371 -23.44 -25.86 5.50
CA GLY A 371 -22.20 -25.78 4.75
C GLY A 371 -21.63 -24.37 4.62
N TRP A 372 -20.43 -24.28 4.06
CA TRP A 372 -19.78 -22.99 3.79
C TRP A 372 -20.60 -22.13 2.82
N PRO A 373 -20.58 -20.78 2.95
CA PRO A 373 -21.01 -19.89 1.88
C PRO A 373 -20.30 -20.28 0.57
N LYS A 374 -21.03 -20.23 -0.54
CA LYS A 374 -20.44 -20.50 -1.85
C LYS A 374 -19.56 -19.34 -2.26
N ASN A 375 -18.35 -19.62 -2.73
CA ASN A 375 -17.49 -18.65 -3.36
C ASN A 375 -18.12 -18.16 -4.67
N ILE A 376 -18.53 -16.89 -4.71
CA ILE A 376 -19.22 -16.27 -5.85
C ILE A 376 -18.35 -15.15 -6.38
N ARG A 377 -18.14 -15.11 -7.69
CA ARG A 377 -17.48 -14.01 -8.41
C ARG A 377 -18.54 -13.03 -8.93
N PRO A 378 -18.19 -11.78 -9.22
CA PRO A 378 -19.13 -10.84 -9.84
C PRO A 378 -19.78 -11.39 -11.11
N GLY A 379 -19.01 -12.02 -12.00
CA GLY A 379 -19.52 -12.61 -13.23
C GLY A 379 -20.54 -13.75 -13.03
N ASP A 380 -20.52 -14.47 -11.90
CA ASP A 380 -21.47 -15.54 -11.59
C ASP A 380 -22.90 -15.02 -11.40
N VAL A 381 -23.03 -13.73 -11.12
CA VAL A 381 -24.31 -13.03 -10.91
C VAL A 381 -24.55 -11.90 -11.92
N GLY A 382 -23.80 -11.91 -13.01
CA GLY A 382 -23.95 -10.92 -14.10
C GLY A 382 -23.44 -9.53 -13.76
N MET A 383 -22.45 -9.42 -12.84
CA MET A 383 -21.83 -8.16 -12.43
C MET A 383 -20.36 -8.12 -12.84
N GLY A 384 -19.72 -6.92 -12.77
CA GLY A 384 -18.31 -6.76 -13.09
C GLY A 384 -17.89 -7.23 -14.50
N PRO A 385 -16.59 -7.36 -14.77
CA PRO A 385 -15.53 -6.87 -13.91
C PRO A 385 -15.58 -5.36 -13.73
N TYR A 386 -14.97 -4.85 -12.65
CA TYR A 386 -14.92 -3.43 -12.30
C TYR A 386 -13.63 -2.78 -12.84
N ASP A 387 -13.18 -3.23 -14.00
CA ASP A 387 -11.94 -2.73 -14.58
C ASP A 387 -12.04 -1.22 -14.84
N PHE A 388 -11.01 -0.48 -14.45
CA PHE A 388 -10.81 0.87 -14.95
C PHE A 388 -10.70 0.88 -16.47
N PRO A 389 -11.09 1.98 -17.13
CA PRO A 389 -10.66 2.21 -18.50
C PRO A 389 -9.12 2.10 -18.58
N PRO A 390 -8.58 1.60 -19.70
CA PRO A 390 -7.13 1.60 -19.90
C PRO A 390 -6.56 3.00 -19.68
N SER A 391 -5.37 3.10 -19.09
CA SER A 391 -4.68 4.37 -18.94
C SER A 391 -4.53 5.08 -20.29
N PHE A 392 -4.70 6.39 -20.26
CA PHE A 392 -4.48 7.20 -21.46
C PHE A 392 -3.06 6.99 -21.98
N ARG A 393 -2.94 6.84 -23.30
CA ARG A 393 -1.65 6.79 -23.99
C ARG A 393 -1.68 7.81 -25.11
N SER A 394 -0.75 8.76 -25.12
CA SER A 394 -0.67 9.72 -26.22
C SER A 394 -0.48 8.99 -27.54
N PRO A 395 -1.25 9.32 -28.60
CA PRO A 395 -1.11 8.72 -29.93
C PRO A 395 0.22 9.06 -30.60
N THR A 396 0.89 10.10 -30.12
CA THR A 396 2.22 10.52 -30.54
C THR A 396 3.11 10.67 -29.32
N PRO A 397 4.42 10.48 -29.40
CA PRO A 397 5.31 10.63 -28.25
C PRO A 397 5.55 12.11 -27.92
N ARG A 398 4.47 12.79 -27.56
CA ARG A 398 4.41 14.22 -27.21
C ARG A 398 3.37 14.44 -26.11
N TRP A 399 3.72 15.24 -25.09
CA TRP A 399 2.90 15.57 -23.93
C TRP A 399 3.02 17.05 -23.61
N GLU A 400 1.88 17.72 -23.45
CA GLU A 400 1.79 19.18 -23.22
C GLU A 400 1.32 19.53 -21.80
N PHE A 401 0.79 18.58 -21.05
CA PHE A 401 0.36 18.72 -19.64
C PHE A 401 -0.57 19.92 -19.37
N ALA A 402 -1.38 20.30 -20.33
CA ALA A 402 -2.24 21.48 -20.22
C ALA A 402 -3.29 21.34 -19.09
N ASP A 403 -3.91 20.16 -18.98
CA ASP A 403 -5.04 19.90 -18.07
C ASP A 403 -5.05 18.50 -17.46
N SER A 404 -4.16 17.61 -17.90
CA SER A 404 -4.10 16.23 -17.41
C SER A 404 -2.67 15.70 -17.36
N VAL A 405 -2.45 14.63 -16.59
CA VAL A 405 -1.16 13.94 -16.52
C VAL A 405 -0.82 13.14 -17.76
N GLU A 406 -1.72 13.12 -18.75
CA GLU A 406 -1.57 12.49 -20.06
C GLU A 406 -1.03 11.05 -19.99
N GLY A 407 -1.48 10.27 -18.98
CA GLY A 407 -1.11 8.88 -18.79
C GLY A 407 0.25 8.64 -18.10
N TRP A 408 0.97 9.69 -17.72
CA TRP A 408 2.13 9.54 -16.87
C TRP A 408 1.71 9.21 -15.44
N TYR A 409 2.45 8.35 -14.76
CA TYR A 409 2.19 7.96 -13.39
C TYR A 409 3.49 7.80 -12.62
N ARG A 410 3.38 7.84 -11.29
CA ARG A 410 4.53 7.65 -10.41
C ARG A 410 4.75 6.18 -10.09
N GLN A 411 6.00 5.89 -9.86
CA GLN A 411 6.36 4.71 -9.11
C GLN A 411 5.79 4.84 -7.70
N PRO A 412 5.13 3.83 -7.14
CA PRO A 412 4.80 3.80 -5.73
C PRO A 412 6.06 4.09 -4.91
N TYR A 413 5.95 4.77 -3.80
CA TYR A 413 7.06 5.32 -3.01
C TYR A 413 7.78 6.53 -3.62
N GLY A 414 7.43 6.96 -4.81
CA GLY A 414 7.95 8.20 -5.36
C GLY A 414 7.55 9.46 -4.59
N GLY A 415 6.69 9.35 -3.57
CA GLY A 415 6.21 10.41 -2.67
C GLY A 415 5.39 11.49 -3.36
N GLY A 416 4.12 11.61 -2.97
CA GLY A 416 3.19 12.62 -3.49
C GLY A 416 2.60 12.28 -4.86
N GLU A 417 1.49 12.85 -5.16
CA GLU A 417 0.75 12.66 -6.42
C GLU A 417 1.42 13.42 -7.57
N LEU A 418 1.11 13.00 -8.80
CA LEU A 418 1.30 13.85 -9.97
C LEU A 418 0.15 14.83 -10.01
N GLU A 419 0.46 16.10 -10.12
CA GLU A 419 -0.52 17.17 -10.18
C GLU A 419 -0.27 18.01 -11.43
N VAL A 420 -1.30 18.24 -12.23
CA VAL A 420 -1.23 19.28 -13.25
C VAL A 420 -1.70 20.59 -12.64
N LYS A 421 -0.82 21.57 -12.64
CA LYS A 421 -1.08 22.89 -12.09
C LYS A 421 -0.36 23.96 -12.93
N ASP A 422 -1.06 25.03 -13.22
CA ASP A 422 -0.57 26.14 -14.03
C ASP A 422 -0.01 25.67 -15.40
N GLY A 423 -0.69 24.69 -16.03
CA GLY A 423 -0.29 24.13 -17.32
C GLY A 423 1.01 23.33 -17.29
N SER A 424 1.39 22.77 -16.14
CA SER A 424 2.60 21.95 -16.00
C SER A 424 2.34 20.73 -15.14
N LEU A 425 2.99 19.63 -15.44
CA LEU A 425 3.02 18.43 -14.60
C LEU A 425 3.97 18.65 -13.42
N ASN A 426 3.45 18.60 -12.21
CA ASN A 426 4.19 18.84 -10.97
C ASN A 426 4.38 17.57 -10.16
N PHE A 427 5.59 17.38 -9.62
CA PHE A 427 5.90 16.29 -8.71
C PHE A 427 7.14 16.57 -7.85
N TRP A 428 7.33 15.72 -6.83
CA TRP A 428 8.50 15.76 -5.95
C TRP A 428 9.45 14.61 -6.26
N VAL A 429 10.75 14.84 -6.12
CA VAL A 429 11.79 13.81 -6.19
C VAL A 429 12.05 13.26 -4.79
N ASN A 430 11.57 12.06 -4.49
CA ASN A 430 11.74 11.47 -3.16
C ASN A 430 12.88 10.44 -3.07
N PHE A 431 13.05 9.61 -4.10
CA PHE A 431 14.08 8.58 -4.15
C PHE A 431 14.85 8.69 -5.46
N PRO A 432 15.83 9.63 -5.54
CA PRO A 432 16.64 9.75 -6.73
C PRO A 432 17.44 8.47 -6.97
N ARG A 433 17.54 8.05 -8.24
CA ARG A 433 18.34 6.89 -8.74
C ARG A 433 17.94 5.50 -8.24
N ARG A 434 16.95 5.36 -7.36
CA ARG A 434 16.37 4.06 -7.02
C ARG A 434 15.13 3.74 -7.83
N ASN A 435 14.30 4.76 -8.03
CA ASN A 435 13.07 4.69 -8.80
C ASN A 435 13.02 5.91 -9.71
N TYR A 436 12.76 5.72 -10.99
CA TYR A 436 12.52 6.82 -11.90
C TYR A 436 11.32 7.64 -11.41
N ASN A 437 11.39 8.96 -11.54
CA ASN A 437 10.41 9.83 -10.91
C ASN A 437 9.00 9.59 -11.45
N ILE A 438 8.88 9.46 -12.78
CA ILE A 438 7.63 9.17 -13.46
C ILE A 438 7.85 8.19 -14.61
N ARG A 439 6.80 7.48 -14.99
CA ARG A 439 6.83 6.54 -16.10
C ARG A 439 5.51 6.48 -16.85
N GLN A 440 5.54 5.93 -18.05
CA GLN A 440 4.37 5.68 -18.87
C GLN A 440 4.58 4.49 -19.79
N ARG A 441 3.52 3.70 -19.99
CA ARG A 441 3.37 2.86 -21.16
C ARG A 441 2.85 3.70 -22.31
N VAL A 442 3.61 3.76 -23.41
CA VAL A 442 3.25 4.59 -24.57
C VAL A 442 2.57 3.76 -25.66
N VAL A 443 1.87 4.41 -26.57
CA VAL A 443 1.55 3.78 -27.86
C VAL A 443 2.89 3.46 -28.53
N PRO A 444 3.15 2.20 -28.91
CA PRO A 444 4.47 1.83 -29.44
C PRO A 444 4.87 2.67 -30.65
N PHE A 445 6.07 3.21 -30.63
CA PHE A 445 6.62 3.99 -31.72
C PHE A 445 8.03 3.51 -32.10
N GLU A 446 8.39 3.66 -33.35
CA GLU A 446 9.70 3.26 -33.87
C GLU A 446 10.78 4.27 -33.45
N ALA A 447 11.77 3.81 -32.68
CA ALA A 447 12.87 4.66 -32.18
C ALA A 447 13.59 5.42 -33.29
N ALA A 448 13.84 4.78 -34.44
CA ALA A 448 14.57 5.37 -35.56
C ALA A 448 13.93 6.62 -36.19
N LYS A 449 12.63 6.84 -35.92
CA LYS A 449 11.93 8.04 -36.39
C LYS A 449 12.26 9.32 -35.61
N TYR A 450 12.87 9.15 -34.44
CA TYR A 450 13.14 10.26 -33.52
C TYR A 450 14.61 10.25 -33.11
N LYS A 451 15.26 11.39 -33.21
CA LYS A 451 16.69 11.52 -32.88
C LYS A 451 16.93 12.20 -31.53
N THR A 452 15.94 12.94 -31.06
CA THR A 452 16.10 13.79 -29.87
C THR A 452 14.88 13.66 -28.96
N PHE A 453 15.14 13.52 -27.67
CA PHE A 453 14.13 13.76 -26.65
C PHE A 453 14.30 15.16 -26.11
N ARG A 454 13.22 15.95 -26.12
CA ARG A 454 13.20 17.30 -25.57
C ARG A 454 12.22 17.41 -24.42
N VAL A 455 12.58 18.20 -23.43
CA VAL A 455 11.73 18.53 -22.31
C VAL A 455 11.94 19.97 -21.88
N ARG A 456 10.84 20.68 -21.59
CA ARG A 456 10.89 21.98 -20.92
C ARG A 456 10.44 21.78 -19.47
N MET A 457 11.34 22.05 -18.53
CA MET A 457 11.05 21.83 -17.12
C MET A 457 11.79 22.79 -16.21
N ARG A 458 11.31 22.89 -14.99
CA ARG A 458 11.90 23.60 -13.86
C ARG A 458 12.20 22.64 -12.73
N VAL A 459 13.40 22.73 -12.17
CA VAL A 459 13.80 22.00 -10.97
C VAL A 459 14.11 22.97 -9.85
N THR A 460 13.34 22.89 -8.77
CA THR A 460 13.47 23.76 -7.59
C THR A 460 13.97 22.92 -6.42
N PRO A 461 15.21 23.09 -5.95
CA PRO A 461 15.71 22.40 -4.78
C PRO A 461 14.93 22.80 -3.52
N ASN A 462 14.81 21.87 -2.58
CA ASN A 462 14.28 22.22 -1.27
C ASN A 462 15.36 22.95 -0.44
N ALA A 463 15.14 24.22 -0.13
CA ALA A 463 16.09 25.04 0.61
C ALA A 463 16.46 24.47 1.99
N LYS A 464 15.56 23.69 2.62
CA LYS A 464 15.80 23.05 3.93
C LYS A 464 16.59 21.73 3.83
N ALA A 465 16.49 21.05 2.72
CA ALA A 465 17.16 19.75 2.51
C ALA A 465 18.56 19.90 1.85
N GLY A 466 18.88 21.09 1.34
CA GLY A 466 20.08 21.33 0.54
C GLY A 466 20.08 20.55 -0.78
N SER A 467 21.13 20.69 -1.57
CA SER A 467 21.31 19.90 -2.81
C SER A 467 21.72 18.45 -2.55
N GLY A 468 21.84 18.02 -1.29
CA GLY A 468 22.39 16.71 -0.94
C GLY A 468 23.82 16.46 -1.42
N GLY A 469 24.57 17.54 -1.72
CA GLY A 469 25.94 17.45 -2.27
C GLY A 469 26.02 17.15 -3.77
N VAL A 470 24.90 17.12 -4.48
CA VAL A 470 24.86 16.90 -5.95
C VAL A 470 25.30 18.19 -6.65
N LYS A 471 26.53 18.22 -7.13
CA LYS A 471 27.12 19.41 -7.79
C LYS A 471 26.66 19.59 -9.23
N ASN A 472 26.49 18.49 -9.97
CA ASN A 472 26.09 18.48 -11.37
C ASN A 472 24.91 17.50 -11.52
N PRO A 473 23.68 17.96 -11.26
CA PRO A 473 22.52 17.09 -11.45
C PRO A 473 22.29 16.80 -12.92
N ASP A 474 21.90 15.58 -13.22
CA ASP A 474 21.52 15.12 -14.55
C ASP A 474 20.07 14.59 -14.54
N MET A 475 19.34 14.85 -15.60
CA MET A 475 18.12 14.11 -15.90
C MET A 475 18.44 12.83 -16.66
N ARG A 476 17.59 11.83 -16.58
CA ARG A 476 17.73 10.56 -17.27
C ARG A 476 16.42 10.16 -17.92
N LEU A 477 16.51 9.73 -19.16
CA LEU A 477 15.42 9.05 -19.86
C LEU A 477 15.82 7.60 -20.04
N LYS A 478 14.92 6.67 -19.67
CA LYS A 478 15.06 5.25 -19.95
C LYS A 478 13.87 4.80 -20.78
N TRP A 479 14.09 3.89 -21.70
CA TRP A 479 13.04 3.35 -22.57
C TRP A 479 13.07 1.83 -22.58
N GLY A 480 11.90 1.24 -22.81
CA GLY A 480 11.70 -0.18 -23.02
C GLY A 480 11.28 -0.49 -24.44
N THR A 481 11.68 -1.65 -24.91
CA THR A 481 11.20 -2.25 -26.17
C THR A 481 10.83 -3.71 -25.93
N ALA A 482 10.10 -4.34 -26.86
CA ALA A 482 9.77 -5.77 -26.76
C ALA A 482 11.02 -6.67 -26.65
N GLU A 483 12.14 -6.29 -27.30
CA GLU A 483 13.41 -7.03 -27.25
C GLU A 483 14.20 -6.73 -25.96
N HIS A 484 14.09 -5.52 -25.47
CA HIS A 484 14.78 -5.04 -24.28
C HIS A 484 13.78 -4.29 -23.38
N PRO A 485 12.86 -5.01 -22.71
CA PRO A 485 11.96 -4.39 -21.77
C PRO A 485 12.74 -3.77 -20.61
N ILE A 486 12.28 -2.66 -20.07
CA ILE A 486 12.91 -2.04 -18.88
C ILE A 486 12.96 -3.06 -17.76
N ILE A 487 11.93 -3.88 -17.64
CA ILE A 487 11.85 -5.00 -16.72
C ILE A 487 11.98 -6.28 -17.55
N GLY A 488 13.17 -6.87 -17.54
CA GLY A 488 13.46 -8.09 -18.30
C GLY A 488 12.93 -9.37 -17.63
N PRO A 489 13.15 -10.53 -18.24
CA PRO A 489 12.79 -11.83 -17.68
C PRO A 489 13.32 -11.98 -16.25
N GLY A 490 12.47 -12.49 -15.34
CA GLY A 490 12.79 -12.55 -13.91
C GLY A 490 12.82 -11.18 -13.22
N LEU A 491 12.24 -10.15 -13.87
CA LEU A 491 12.15 -8.79 -13.40
C LEU A 491 13.50 -8.11 -13.13
N ALA A 492 14.50 -8.49 -13.92
CA ALA A 492 15.79 -7.81 -13.91
C ALA A 492 15.71 -6.50 -14.68
N ILE A 493 16.21 -5.42 -14.08
CA ILE A 493 16.45 -4.15 -14.77
C ILE A 493 17.92 -4.08 -15.17
N ASP A 494 18.19 -3.86 -16.45
CA ASP A 494 19.51 -3.44 -16.90
C ASP A 494 19.58 -1.91 -16.91
N GLU A 495 20.13 -1.33 -15.85
CA GLU A 495 20.28 0.12 -15.73
C GLU A 495 21.32 0.72 -16.66
N ARG A 496 22.09 -0.10 -17.39
CA ARG A 496 23.15 0.34 -18.29
C ARG A 496 22.70 0.47 -19.74
N ARG A 497 21.62 -0.25 -20.10
CA ARG A 497 21.08 -0.25 -21.46
C ARG A 497 19.87 0.64 -21.54
N CYS A 498 19.56 1.07 -22.75
CA CYS A 498 18.35 1.85 -23.03
C CYS A 498 18.18 3.07 -22.10
N VAL A 499 19.28 3.77 -21.84
CA VAL A 499 19.30 4.98 -21.01
C VAL A 499 20.13 6.07 -21.65
N ALA A 500 19.63 7.31 -21.55
CA ALA A 500 20.35 8.50 -21.94
C ALA A 500 20.15 9.61 -20.90
N SER A 501 21.11 10.53 -20.79
CA SER A 501 21.06 11.60 -19.79
C SER A 501 21.62 12.91 -20.32
N CYS A 502 21.24 14.02 -19.69
CA CYS A 502 21.89 15.30 -19.87
C CYS A 502 21.89 16.12 -18.55
N PRO A 503 22.86 17.03 -18.38
CA PRO A 503 22.91 17.91 -17.22
C PRO A 503 21.70 18.81 -17.12
N VAL A 504 21.23 19.10 -15.90
CA VAL A 504 20.11 20.03 -15.64
C VAL A 504 20.51 21.11 -14.65
N LYS A 505 19.89 22.27 -14.75
CA LYS A 505 19.97 23.35 -13.77
C LYS A 505 18.89 23.16 -12.70
N ALA A 506 19.22 23.41 -11.46
CA ALA A 506 18.31 23.30 -10.34
C ALA A 506 18.31 24.63 -9.56
N ASP A 507 17.85 25.68 -10.23
CA ASP A 507 17.81 27.06 -9.72
C ASP A 507 16.38 27.63 -9.61
N GLY A 508 15.37 26.81 -9.96
CA GLY A 508 13.97 27.21 -9.89
C GLY A 508 13.44 27.90 -11.15
N GLU A 509 14.22 27.95 -12.24
CA GLU A 509 13.81 28.54 -13.50
C GLU A 509 13.51 27.46 -14.55
N PHE A 510 12.66 27.79 -15.55
CA PHE A 510 12.35 26.90 -16.66
C PHE A 510 13.46 26.92 -17.71
N TYR A 511 13.88 25.71 -18.10
CA TYR A 511 14.84 25.52 -19.21
C TYR A 511 14.33 24.44 -20.17
N GLU A 512 14.73 24.56 -21.42
CA GLU A 512 14.61 23.49 -22.39
C GLU A 512 15.88 22.65 -22.39
N TYR A 513 15.68 21.33 -22.35
CA TYR A 513 16.76 20.34 -22.40
C TYR A 513 16.56 19.43 -23.60
N ALA A 514 17.65 18.93 -24.15
CA ALA A 514 17.63 18.00 -25.27
C ALA A 514 18.62 16.86 -24.99
N ILE A 515 18.18 15.62 -25.16
CA ILE A 515 19.02 14.43 -25.17
C ILE A 515 19.11 13.94 -26.61
N ASP A 516 20.33 13.87 -27.14
CA ASP A 516 20.60 13.20 -28.42
C ASP A 516 20.54 11.69 -28.22
N LEU A 517 19.51 11.06 -28.78
CA LEU A 517 19.28 9.61 -28.71
C LEU A 517 20.01 8.87 -29.84
N SER A 518 20.32 9.57 -30.93
CA SER A 518 20.90 8.96 -32.12
C SER A 518 22.31 8.38 -31.88
N ALA A 519 23.02 8.90 -30.88
CA ALA A 519 24.33 8.40 -30.46
C ALA A 519 24.24 7.12 -29.60
N ASN A 520 23.07 6.73 -29.13
CA ASN A 520 22.90 5.56 -28.26
C ASN A 520 22.63 4.31 -29.10
N PRO A 521 23.51 3.27 -29.07
CA PRO A 521 23.33 2.06 -29.88
C PRO A 521 22.09 1.24 -29.53
N ASP A 522 21.53 1.45 -28.33
CA ASP A 522 20.31 0.79 -27.87
C ASP A 522 19.02 1.59 -28.22
N TRP A 523 19.14 2.78 -28.86
CA TRP A 523 17.99 3.53 -29.38
C TRP A 523 17.52 2.93 -30.70
N LYS A 524 16.78 1.82 -30.64
CA LYS A 524 16.28 1.05 -31.78
C LYS A 524 15.06 0.24 -31.41
N GLY A 525 14.34 -0.27 -32.43
CA GLY A 525 13.15 -1.09 -32.24
C GLY A 525 11.90 -0.27 -31.90
N MET A 526 10.87 -0.95 -31.41
CA MET A 526 9.60 -0.34 -31.01
C MET A 526 9.64 0.00 -29.54
N VAL A 527 9.64 1.29 -29.22
CA VAL A 527 9.57 1.80 -27.85
C VAL A 527 8.12 1.72 -27.36
N ASP A 528 7.89 1.05 -26.26
CA ASP A 528 6.56 0.84 -25.65
C ASP A 528 6.45 1.30 -24.19
N GLU A 529 7.59 1.66 -23.56
CA GLU A 529 7.64 2.15 -22.19
C GLU A 529 8.71 3.24 -22.04
N LEU A 530 8.39 4.25 -21.23
CA LEU A 530 9.30 5.36 -20.90
C LEU A 530 9.36 5.55 -19.38
N TRP A 531 10.59 5.76 -18.87
CA TRP A 531 10.84 6.17 -17.49
C TRP A 531 11.66 7.45 -17.51
N PHE A 532 11.20 8.45 -16.78
CA PHE A 532 11.83 9.76 -16.73
C PHE A 532 12.22 10.12 -15.30
N GLU A 533 13.49 10.39 -15.09
CA GLU A 533 14.05 10.94 -13.87
C GLU A 533 14.51 12.37 -14.13
N ALA A 534 13.80 13.34 -13.58
CA ALA A 534 14.04 14.75 -13.84
C ALA A 534 15.34 15.26 -13.22
N CYS A 535 15.70 14.76 -12.04
CA CYS A 535 16.98 15.07 -11.39
C CYS A 535 17.24 14.10 -10.20
N PRO A 536 18.51 13.96 -9.76
CA PRO A 536 18.87 13.16 -8.60
C PRO A 536 18.84 13.92 -7.27
N ILE A 537 18.20 15.08 -7.20
CA ILE A 537 18.15 15.91 -5.98
C ILE A 537 16.93 15.52 -5.14
N MET A 538 17.20 14.96 -3.95
CA MET A 538 16.13 14.57 -3.04
C MET A 538 15.29 15.78 -2.60
N HIS A 539 13.96 15.60 -2.58
CA HIS A 539 12.98 16.61 -2.23
C HIS A 539 12.95 17.86 -3.14
N ALA A 540 13.56 17.80 -4.32
CA ALA A 540 13.35 18.82 -5.32
C ALA A 540 11.89 18.80 -5.83
N ARG A 541 11.34 19.97 -6.09
CA ARG A 541 10.10 20.13 -6.87
C ARG A 541 10.44 20.19 -8.34
N VAL A 542 9.71 19.45 -9.14
CA VAL A 542 9.81 19.46 -10.58
C VAL A 542 8.48 19.93 -11.15
N ALA A 543 8.54 20.87 -12.11
CA ALA A 543 7.43 21.24 -12.96
C ALA A 543 7.84 21.01 -14.41
N VAL A 544 7.11 20.16 -15.14
CA VAL A 544 7.34 19.85 -16.54
C VAL A 544 6.24 20.51 -17.36
N ASP A 545 6.63 21.41 -18.26
CA ASP A 545 5.74 22.13 -19.15
C ASP A 545 5.31 21.24 -20.33
N TRP A 546 6.29 20.62 -20.97
CA TRP A 546 6.05 19.65 -22.03
C TRP A 546 7.22 18.69 -22.22
N MET A 547 6.93 17.53 -22.83
CA MET A 547 7.90 16.53 -23.29
C MET A 547 7.57 16.10 -24.71
N ARG A 548 8.61 15.82 -25.54
CA ARG A 548 8.40 15.32 -26.90
C ARG A 548 9.64 14.66 -27.48
N PHE A 549 9.42 13.75 -28.40
CA PHE A 549 10.45 13.19 -29.27
C PHE A 549 10.41 13.87 -30.64
N GLU A 550 11.59 14.17 -31.18
CA GLU A 550 11.81 14.85 -32.47
C GLU A 550 12.82 14.12 -33.34
#